data_6c11b9c9663f05dd6ffe6f3567523689
#
_entry.id   6c11b9c9663f05dd6ffe6f3567523689
#
_cell.length_a   1.000
_cell.length_b   1.000
_cell.length_c   1.000
_cell.angle_alpha   90.00
_cell.angle_beta   90.00
_cell.angle_gamma   90.00
#
_symmetry.space_group_name_H-M   'P 1'
#
loop_
_entity.id
_entity.type
_entity.pdbx_description
1 polymer ?
#
loop_
_entity_poly.entity_id
_entity_poly.type
_entity_poly.pdbx_seq_one_letter_code
_entity_poly.pdbx_strand_id
1 'polypeptide(L)'
;MDVVIDSREQKRIKLAKEYYTKQGHEVQVKELKTGDYLFENKVVFEFKTMQDFISSILNGRVFNEAIEQCYNYKYQFIIIQGSNRDRQQAIKETNKHQKFLINQYYGAIARLNTYSTVIQSTGTLNDAFFMMEKQTEKILDDKPITKKFDTKSPNPAYNALCYCLDDVHEKRAKNIVNTLNLQTWSDVYHLTYTDLVNVPGIGEILAKQIIGQINQMG
;
A
#
# COMPACT_ATOMS: atom_id res chain seq x y z
N MET A 1 3.60 5.18 -21.85
CA MET A 1 3.82 6.27 -20.86
C MET A 1 5.12 6.99 -21.21
N ASP A 2 5.19 8.27 -20.92
CA ASP A 2 6.43 9.04 -20.98
C ASP A 2 7.26 8.79 -19.73
N VAL A 3 8.51 8.41 -19.90
CA VAL A 3 9.45 8.14 -18.80
C VAL A 3 10.68 9.02 -18.96
N VAL A 4 10.96 9.83 -17.95
CA VAL A 4 12.18 10.61 -17.89
C VAL A 4 13.10 10.02 -16.85
N ILE A 5 14.34 9.72 -17.23
CA ILE A 5 15.40 9.24 -16.35
C ILE A 5 16.36 10.40 -16.12
N ASP A 6 16.69 10.65 -14.84
CA ASP A 6 17.66 11.69 -14.50
C ASP A 6 19.03 11.37 -15.11
N SER A 7 19.64 12.34 -15.78
CA SER A 7 20.95 12.19 -16.42
C SER A 7 22.09 11.92 -15.42
N ARG A 8 21.88 12.21 -14.15
CA ARG A 8 22.82 11.95 -13.04
C ARG A 8 22.82 10.49 -12.59
N GLU A 9 21.78 9.70 -12.95
CA GLU A 9 21.64 8.27 -12.63
C GLU A 9 22.53 7.35 -13.50
N GLN A 10 23.75 7.75 -13.76
CA GLN A 10 24.68 7.12 -14.73
C GLN A 10 24.74 5.60 -14.67
N LYS A 11 24.71 5.03 -13.46
CA LYS A 11 24.84 3.57 -13.26
C LYS A 11 23.66 2.76 -13.79
N ARG A 12 22.46 3.36 -13.86
CA ARG A 12 21.20 2.67 -14.16
C ARG A 12 20.53 3.12 -15.48
N ILE A 13 20.97 4.23 -16.07
CA ILE A 13 20.38 4.79 -17.30
C ILE A 13 20.22 3.73 -18.38
N LYS A 14 21.30 3.00 -18.70
CA LYS A 14 21.28 2.00 -19.77
C LYS A 14 20.22 0.93 -19.52
N LEU A 15 20.24 0.33 -18.34
CA LEU A 15 19.30 -0.75 -17.97
C LEU A 15 17.86 -0.27 -17.89
N ALA A 16 17.62 0.91 -17.31
CA ALA A 16 16.28 1.49 -17.22
C ALA A 16 15.74 1.86 -18.62
N LYS A 17 16.58 2.45 -19.47
CA LYS A 17 16.21 2.77 -20.86
C LYS A 17 15.85 1.50 -21.63
N GLU A 18 16.68 0.47 -21.59
CA GLU A 18 16.41 -0.82 -22.22
C GLU A 18 15.11 -1.44 -21.71
N TYR A 19 14.90 -1.43 -20.38
CA TYR A 19 13.69 -1.97 -19.75
C TYR A 19 12.44 -1.24 -20.24
N TYR A 20 12.35 0.08 -20.05
CA TYR A 20 11.14 0.84 -20.35
C TYR A 20 10.86 0.93 -21.86
N THR A 21 11.90 1.02 -22.70
CA THR A 21 11.71 0.96 -24.18
C THR A 21 11.13 -0.39 -24.61
N LYS A 22 11.59 -1.50 -24.00
CA LYS A 22 11.05 -2.84 -24.27
C LYS A 22 9.59 -2.98 -23.87
N GLN A 23 9.15 -2.26 -22.83
CA GLN A 23 7.75 -2.20 -22.41
C GLN A 23 6.89 -1.26 -23.28
N GLY A 24 7.46 -0.62 -24.30
CA GLY A 24 6.75 0.28 -25.19
C GLY A 24 6.56 1.69 -24.65
N HIS A 25 7.40 2.12 -23.70
CA HIS A 25 7.37 3.49 -23.17
C HIS A 25 8.29 4.42 -23.99
N GLU A 26 7.92 5.70 -24.04
CA GLU A 26 8.79 6.76 -24.55
C GLU A 26 9.77 7.18 -23.48
N VAL A 27 11.09 7.01 -23.75
CA VAL A 27 12.13 7.22 -22.73
C VAL A 27 13.04 8.38 -23.12
N GLN A 28 13.14 9.35 -22.24
CA GLN A 28 14.06 10.47 -22.35
C GLN A 28 15.06 10.43 -21.19
N VAL A 29 16.29 10.87 -21.46
CA VAL A 29 17.30 11.09 -20.43
C VAL A 29 17.60 12.57 -20.38
N LYS A 30 17.26 13.23 -19.28
CA LYS A 30 17.51 14.65 -19.06
C LYS A 30 17.67 14.93 -17.57
N GLU A 31 18.27 16.05 -17.21
CA GLU A 31 18.36 16.45 -15.82
C GLU A 31 16.97 16.75 -15.24
N LEU A 32 16.64 16.10 -14.12
CA LEU A 32 15.44 16.38 -13.34
C LEU A 32 15.78 17.37 -12.21
N LYS A 33 14.80 18.18 -11.83
CA LYS A 33 14.95 19.07 -10.68
C LYS A 33 15.18 18.28 -9.40
N THR A 34 14.42 17.20 -9.22
CA THR A 34 14.54 16.27 -8.09
C THR A 34 14.00 14.90 -8.50
N GLY A 35 14.49 13.83 -7.86
CA GLY A 35 14.16 12.43 -8.17
C GLY A 35 14.99 11.84 -9.30
N ASP A 36 14.93 10.52 -9.45
CA ASP A 36 15.70 9.76 -10.43
C ASP A 36 14.87 9.33 -11.64
N TYR A 37 13.56 9.11 -11.47
CA TYR A 37 12.63 8.70 -12.51
C TYR A 37 11.34 9.51 -12.41
N LEU A 38 10.88 10.03 -13.53
CA LEU A 38 9.63 10.80 -13.63
C LEU A 38 8.74 10.20 -14.71
N PHE A 39 7.52 9.84 -14.35
CA PHE A 39 6.52 9.27 -15.25
C PHE A 39 5.37 10.26 -15.46
N GLU A 40 4.99 10.44 -16.75
CA GLU A 40 3.87 11.29 -17.19
C GLU A 40 3.90 12.70 -16.59
N ASN A 41 5.09 13.19 -16.29
CA ASN A 41 5.30 14.48 -15.61
C ASN A 41 4.50 14.66 -14.30
N LYS A 42 4.13 13.55 -13.63
CA LYS A 42 3.26 13.52 -12.44
C LYS A 42 3.79 12.70 -11.28
N VAL A 43 4.41 11.55 -11.58
CA VAL A 43 4.83 10.56 -10.58
C VAL A 43 6.34 10.50 -10.55
N VAL A 44 6.94 10.92 -9.47
CA VAL A 44 8.40 10.91 -9.31
C VAL A 44 8.83 9.79 -8.36
N PHE A 45 9.94 9.16 -8.69
CA PHE A 45 10.60 8.16 -7.86
C PHE A 45 12.03 8.57 -7.56
N GLU A 46 12.41 8.43 -6.31
CA GLU A 46 13.79 8.39 -5.84
C GLU A 46 14.19 6.93 -5.68
N PHE A 47 15.29 6.53 -6.29
CA PHE A 47 15.79 5.17 -6.22
C PHE A 47 17.02 5.10 -5.32
N LYS A 48 16.99 4.24 -4.32
CA LYS A 48 18.14 4.02 -3.44
C LYS A 48 18.44 2.55 -3.28
N THR A 49 19.72 2.18 -3.35
CA THR A 49 20.15 0.90 -2.80
C THR A 49 20.00 0.93 -1.28
N MET A 50 19.97 -0.25 -0.64
CA MET A 50 19.88 -0.32 0.82
C MET A 50 21.03 0.42 1.51
N GLN A 51 22.25 0.33 0.96
CA GLN A 51 23.42 1.04 1.50
C GLN A 51 23.29 2.55 1.35
N ASP A 52 22.86 3.04 0.18
CA ASP A 52 22.66 4.48 -0.08
C ASP A 52 21.55 5.04 0.80
N PHE A 53 20.49 4.26 1.03
CA PHE A 53 19.40 4.66 1.90
C PHE A 53 19.87 4.86 3.34
N ILE A 54 20.60 3.90 3.93
CA ILE A 54 21.14 4.01 5.28
C ILE A 54 22.08 5.22 5.39
N SER A 55 22.98 5.39 4.41
CA SER A 55 23.89 6.53 4.38
C SER A 55 23.13 7.87 4.29
N SER A 56 22.04 7.92 3.52
CA SER A 56 21.24 9.13 3.36
C SER A 56 20.38 9.45 4.58
N ILE A 57 20.04 8.46 5.41
CA ILE A 57 19.43 8.70 6.74
C ILE A 57 20.42 9.39 7.66
N LEU A 58 21.64 8.90 7.73
CA LEU A 58 22.67 9.43 8.64
C LEU A 58 23.02 10.89 8.36
N ASN A 59 23.09 11.29 7.10
CA ASN A 59 23.40 12.67 6.72
C ASN A 59 22.15 13.54 6.50
N GLY A 60 20.96 13.01 6.71
CA GLY A 60 19.68 13.72 6.58
C GLY A 60 19.21 13.96 5.14
N ARG A 61 20.00 13.56 4.12
CA ARG A 61 19.73 13.87 2.70
C ARG A 61 18.39 13.34 2.24
N VAL A 62 18.02 12.10 2.59
CA VAL A 62 16.76 11.48 2.14
C VAL A 62 15.52 12.27 2.56
N PHE A 63 15.57 12.96 3.70
CA PHE A 63 14.44 13.78 4.18
C PHE A 63 14.30 15.06 3.36
N ASN A 64 15.43 15.70 3.01
CA ASN A 64 15.42 16.91 2.18
C ASN A 64 14.94 16.59 0.76
N GLU A 65 15.41 15.48 0.17
CA GLU A 65 14.96 14.99 -1.14
C GLU A 65 13.45 14.72 -1.14
N ALA A 66 12.93 14.03 -0.11
CA ALA A 66 11.50 13.75 0.00
C ALA A 66 10.65 15.04 0.12
N ILE A 67 11.10 16.01 0.91
CA ILE A 67 10.44 17.31 1.05
C ILE A 67 10.45 18.07 -0.29
N GLU A 68 11.58 18.10 -0.98
CA GLU A 68 11.69 18.78 -2.28
C GLU A 68 10.78 18.14 -3.34
N GLN A 69 10.67 16.82 -3.34
CA GLN A 69 9.76 16.11 -4.24
C GLN A 69 8.29 16.46 -3.94
N CYS A 70 7.89 16.57 -2.67
CA CYS A 70 6.54 16.99 -2.27
C CYS A 70 6.16 18.37 -2.82
N TYR A 71 7.09 19.30 -2.90
CA TYR A 71 6.83 20.62 -3.46
C TYR A 71 6.72 20.65 -4.99
N ASN A 72 7.32 19.68 -5.67
CA ASN A 72 7.42 19.71 -7.12
C ASN A 72 6.46 18.75 -7.83
N TYR A 73 6.01 17.67 -7.15
CA TYR A 73 5.21 16.61 -7.78
C TYR A 73 4.02 16.23 -6.91
N LYS A 74 2.94 15.82 -7.58
CA LYS A 74 1.71 15.39 -6.90
C LYS A 74 1.87 14.01 -6.23
N TYR A 75 2.65 13.13 -6.86
CA TYR A 75 2.88 11.77 -6.38
C TYR A 75 4.38 11.49 -6.32
N GLN A 76 4.87 11.18 -5.14
CA GLN A 76 6.28 10.92 -4.89
C GLN A 76 6.50 9.63 -4.12
N PHE A 77 7.53 8.91 -4.53
CA PHE A 77 7.88 7.62 -3.98
C PHE A 77 9.39 7.49 -3.78
N ILE A 78 9.77 6.74 -2.76
CA ILE A 78 11.15 6.30 -2.54
C ILE A 78 11.18 4.79 -2.72
N ILE A 79 11.91 4.30 -3.72
CA ILE A 79 12.15 2.88 -3.93
C ILE A 79 13.48 2.50 -3.28
N ILE A 80 13.41 1.59 -2.31
CA ILE A 80 14.61 1.02 -1.66
C ILE A 80 14.82 -0.37 -2.23
N GLN A 81 15.87 -0.57 -3.02
CA GLN A 81 16.25 -1.87 -3.52
C GLN A 81 17.12 -2.61 -2.52
N GLY A 82 16.69 -3.79 -2.12
CA GLY A 82 17.43 -4.70 -1.26
C GLY A 82 16.54 -5.50 -0.31
N SER A 83 17.02 -6.68 0.02
CA SER A 83 16.38 -7.62 0.94
C SER A 83 16.69 -7.28 2.40
N ASN A 84 16.09 -8.04 3.33
CA ASN A 84 16.45 -7.96 4.76
C ASN A 84 17.93 -8.31 5.01
N ARG A 85 18.50 -9.20 4.18
CA ARG A 85 19.92 -9.55 4.26
C ARG A 85 20.81 -8.37 3.86
N ASP A 86 20.42 -7.66 2.78
CA ASP A 86 21.14 -6.47 2.33
C ASP A 86 21.06 -5.36 3.37
N ARG A 87 19.92 -5.20 4.04
CA ARG A 87 19.80 -4.27 5.16
C ARG A 87 20.72 -4.59 6.33
N GLN A 88 20.78 -5.86 6.75
CA GLN A 88 21.69 -6.27 7.81
C GLN A 88 23.15 -6.04 7.43
N GLN A 89 23.52 -6.37 6.20
CA GLN A 89 24.86 -6.14 5.69
C GLN A 89 25.18 -4.64 5.64
N ALA A 90 24.28 -3.81 5.12
CA ALA A 90 24.47 -2.37 5.04
C ALA A 90 24.61 -1.71 6.43
N ILE A 91 23.82 -2.15 7.42
CA ILE A 91 23.96 -1.70 8.81
C ILE A 91 25.32 -2.11 9.37
N LYS A 92 25.76 -3.35 9.12
CA LYS A 92 27.06 -3.85 9.58
C LYS A 92 28.21 -3.04 8.98
N GLU A 93 28.18 -2.76 7.69
CA GLU A 93 29.18 -1.95 7.01
C GLU A 93 29.20 -0.51 7.54
N THR A 94 28.04 0.09 7.71
CA THR A 94 27.92 1.44 8.26
C THR A 94 28.48 1.51 9.68
N ASN A 95 28.23 0.51 10.52
CA ASN A 95 28.69 0.47 11.91
C ASN A 95 30.22 0.34 12.08
N LYS A 96 30.96 0.07 11.00
CA LYS A 96 32.43 0.18 11.02
C LYS A 96 32.95 1.61 11.16
N HIS A 97 32.11 2.58 10.78
CA HIS A 97 32.47 3.99 10.71
C HIS A 97 31.63 4.88 11.61
N GLN A 98 30.33 4.62 11.66
CA GLN A 98 29.37 5.39 12.44
C GLN A 98 28.24 4.50 12.95
N LYS A 99 27.94 4.60 14.25
CA LYS A 99 26.88 3.79 14.88
C LYS A 99 25.52 4.06 14.24
N PHE A 100 24.91 3.01 13.70
CA PHE A 100 23.55 3.03 13.15
C PHE A 100 22.73 1.90 13.75
N LEU A 101 21.56 2.22 14.28
CA LEU A 101 20.67 1.26 14.92
C LEU A 101 19.47 0.96 14.03
N ILE A 102 18.95 -0.26 14.14
CA ILE A 102 17.75 -0.68 13.39
C ILE A 102 16.54 0.23 13.65
N ASN A 103 16.42 0.80 14.86
CA ASN A 103 15.37 1.76 15.19
C ASN A 103 15.47 3.07 14.37
N GLN A 104 16.68 3.48 13.99
CA GLN A 104 16.87 4.65 13.10
C GLN A 104 16.36 4.35 11.70
N TYR A 105 16.55 3.11 11.20
CA TYR A 105 15.99 2.68 9.92
C TYR A 105 14.46 2.76 9.91
N TYR A 106 13.80 2.13 10.89
CA TYR A 106 12.34 2.16 10.96
C TYR A 106 11.77 3.54 11.28
N GLY A 107 12.44 4.30 12.13
CA GLY A 107 12.08 5.69 12.42
C GLY A 107 12.15 6.59 11.18
N ALA A 108 13.18 6.39 10.35
CA ALA A 108 13.32 7.11 9.08
C ALA A 108 12.17 6.76 8.11
N ILE A 109 11.86 5.46 7.94
CA ILE A 109 10.73 5.03 7.08
C ILE A 109 9.42 5.63 7.59
N ALA A 110 9.14 5.56 8.89
CA ALA A 110 7.94 6.15 9.49
C ALA A 110 7.86 7.65 9.22
N ARG A 111 8.98 8.38 9.39
CA ARG A 111 9.07 9.81 9.11
C ARG A 111 8.86 10.12 7.63
N LEU A 112 9.52 9.37 6.73
CA LEU A 112 9.40 9.59 5.29
C LEU A 112 7.96 9.35 4.80
N ASN A 113 7.26 8.36 5.33
CA ASN A 113 5.87 8.08 4.98
C ASN A 113 4.88 9.20 5.37
N THR A 114 5.32 10.24 6.08
CA THR A 114 4.53 11.46 6.26
C THR A 114 4.62 12.43 5.08
N TYR A 115 5.58 12.25 4.18
CA TYR A 115 5.83 13.11 3.01
C TYR A 115 5.77 12.36 1.69
N SER A 116 6.26 11.13 1.66
CA SER A 116 6.43 10.30 0.47
C SER A 116 6.09 8.85 0.80
N THR A 117 5.68 8.06 -0.18
CA THR A 117 5.49 6.62 0.03
C THR A 117 6.82 5.88 -0.14
N VAL A 118 7.25 5.17 0.90
CA VAL A 118 8.45 4.33 0.84
C VAL A 118 8.08 2.90 0.46
N ILE A 119 8.67 2.39 -0.61
CA ILE A 119 8.45 1.03 -1.12
C ILE A 119 9.79 0.27 -1.11
N GLN A 120 9.80 -0.93 -0.54
CA GLN A 120 10.98 -1.80 -0.61
C GLN A 120 10.82 -2.84 -1.71
N SER A 121 11.75 -2.85 -2.67
CA SER A 121 11.91 -3.88 -3.68
C SER A 121 12.97 -4.88 -3.24
N THR A 122 12.57 -6.13 -2.97
CA THR A 122 13.47 -7.19 -2.49
C THR A 122 14.05 -8.03 -3.62
N GLY A 123 13.59 -7.82 -4.85
CA GLY A 123 13.99 -8.55 -6.05
C GLY A 123 15.18 -7.92 -6.79
N THR A 124 15.20 -8.17 -8.09
CA THR A 124 16.21 -7.62 -9.01
C THR A 124 15.96 -6.12 -9.29
N LEU A 125 16.89 -5.49 -10.01
CA LEU A 125 16.69 -4.12 -10.49
C LEU A 125 15.47 -4.00 -11.44
N ASN A 126 15.24 -5.04 -12.27
CA ASN A 126 14.05 -5.08 -13.13
C ASN A 126 12.75 -5.16 -12.35
N ASP A 127 12.74 -5.84 -11.19
CA ASP A 127 11.57 -5.86 -10.30
C ASP A 127 11.28 -4.47 -9.73
N ALA A 128 12.32 -3.70 -9.41
CA ALA A 128 12.15 -2.31 -8.98
C ALA A 128 11.57 -1.42 -10.10
N PHE A 129 12.06 -1.56 -11.34
CA PHE A 129 11.50 -0.85 -12.50
C PHE A 129 10.05 -1.24 -12.76
N PHE A 130 9.73 -2.53 -12.67
CA PHE A 130 8.37 -3.03 -12.80
C PHE A 130 7.45 -2.46 -11.71
N MET A 131 7.91 -2.39 -10.45
CA MET A 131 7.13 -1.78 -9.36
C MET A 131 6.84 -0.30 -9.62
N MET A 132 7.82 0.47 -10.09
CA MET A 132 7.61 1.89 -10.46
C MET A 132 6.58 2.04 -11.57
N GLU A 133 6.68 1.21 -12.61
CA GLU A 133 5.72 1.17 -13.71
C GLU A 133 4.30 0.87 -13.22
N LYS A 134 4.13 -0.23 -12.46
CA LYS A 134 2.81 -0.64 -11.96
C LYS A 134 2.21 0.34 -10.95
N GLN A 135 3.04 0.95 -10.10
CA GLN A 135 2.58 2.00 -9.21
C GLN A 135 2.07 3.21 -10.00
N THR A 136 2.79 3.60 -11.05
CA THR A 136 2.36 4.70 -11.93
C THR A 136 1.06 4.38 -12.66
N GLU A 137 0.96 3.21 -13.27
CA GLU A 137 -0.28 2.77 -13.94
C GLU A 137 -1.50 2.86 -13.02
N LYS A 138 -1.36 2.43 -11.76
CA LYS A 138 -2.46 2.49 -10.79
C LYS A 138 -2.85 3.92 -10.40
N ILE A 139 -1.88 4.82 -10.32
CA ILE A 139 -2.13 6.23 -10.05
C ILE A 139 -2.83 6.90 -11.24
N LEU A 140 -2.39 6.58 -12.46
CA LEU A 140 -2.95 7.17 -13.69
C LEU A 140 -4.33 6.61 -14.04
N ASP A 141 -4.59 5.34 -13.69
CA ASP A 141 -5.88 4.69 -13.91
C ASP A 141 -7.03 5.35 -13.10
N ASP A 142 -6.68 6.19 -12.10
CA ASP A 142 -7.57 7.00 -11.23
C ASP A 142 -8.88 6.29 -10.85
N LYS A 143 -8.88 4.96 -10.97
CA LYS A 143 -10.01 4.16 -10.52
C LYS A 143 -9.99 4.18 -9.00
N PRO A 144 -11.04 4.69 -8.36
CA PRO A 144 -11.15 4.54 -6.92
C PRO A 144 -10.92 3.07 -6.58
N ILE A 145 -10.18 2.80 -5.52
CA ILE A 145 -10.17 1.47 -4.91
C ILE A 145 -11.61 1.25 -4.45
N THR A 146 -12.46 0.88 -5.38
CA THR A 146 -13.70 0.25 -5.01
C THR A 146 -13.26 -1.06 -4.40
N LYS A 147 -13.32 -1.18 -3.06
CA LYS A 147 -13.58 -2.48 -2.49
C LYS A 147 -14.65 -3.04 -3.42
N LYS A 148 -14.34 -4.06 -4.19
CA LYS A 148 -15.37 -4.90 -4.77
C LYS A 148 -16.00 -5.56 -3.54
N PHE A 149 -16.94 -4.84 -2.96
CA PHE A 149 -17.92 -5.50 -2.17
C PHE A 149 -18.69 -6.32 -3.18
N ASP A 150 -18.39 -7.59 -3.26
CA ASP A 150 -19.02 -8.53 -4.19
C ASP A 150 -20.50 -8.75 -3.85
N THR A 151 -21.02 -7.92 -2.98
CA THR A 151 -22.36 -7.92 -2.51
C THR A 151 -23.11 -6.77 -3.15
N LYS A 152 -23.46 -6.97 -4.34
CA LYS A 152 -24.59 -6.29 -4.97
C LYS A 152 -25.92 -6.88 -4.45
N SER A 153 -25.99 -7.25 -3.19
CA SER A 153 -27.29 -7.53 -2.61
C SER A 153 -28.03 -6.20 -2.48
N PRO A 154 -29.20 -6.05 -3.08
CA PRO A 154 -30.02 -4.86 -2.87
C PRO A 154 -30.56 -4.77 -1.43
N ASN A 155 -30.32 -5.79 -0.60
CA ASN A 155 -30.78 -5.86 0.76
C ASN A 155 -29.77 -5.24 1.74
N PRO A 156 -30.10 -4.08 2.36
CA PRO A 156 -29.23 -3.40 3.32
C PRO A 156 -28.93 -4.23 4.58
N ALA A 157 -29.84 -5.07 5.04
CA ALA A 157 -29.64 -5.93 6.18
C ALA A 157 -28.55 -6.99 5.90
N TYR A 158 -28.57 -7.57 4.69
CA TYR A 158 -27.53 -8.50 4.25
C TYR A 158 -26.16 -7.84 4.24
N ASN A 159 -26.07 -6.64 3.71
CA ASN A 159 -24.82 -5.90 3.65
C ASN A 159 -24.32 -5.57 5.07
N ALA A 160 -25.20 -5.18 5.97
CA ALA A 160 -24.91 -4.94 7.37
C ALA A 160 -24.25 -6.16 8.04
N LEU A 161 -24.90 -7.29 7.90
CA LEU A 161 -24.43 -8.56 8.48
C LEU A 161 -23.03 -8.97 7.94
N CYS A 162 -22.80 -8.78 6.62
CA CYS A 162 -21.53 -9.17 6.00
C CYS A 162 -20.36 -8.25 6.31
N TYR A 163 -20.62 -6.96 6.58
CA TYR A 163 -19.54 -5.95 6.66
C TYR A 163 -19.29 -5.42 8.03
N CYS A 164 -20.25 -5.50 8.91
CA CYS A 164 -20.15 -4.91 10.23
C CYS A 164 -19.94 -5.95 11.32
N LEU A 165 -20.15 -7.23 11.00
CA LEU A 165 -20.02 -8.31 11.98
C LEU A 165 -18.93 -9.27 11.57
N ASP A 166 -18.03 -9.56 12.49
CA ASP A 166 -17.03 -10.59 12.33
C ASP A 166 -17.70 -11.96 12.30
N ASP A 167 -17.09 -12.92 11.60
CA ASP A 167 -17.59 -14.30 11.47
C ASP A 167 -18.97 -14.48 10.80
N VAL A 168 -19.61 -13.41 10.30
CA VAL A 168 -20.84 -13.49 9.53
C VAL A 168 -20.53 -13.32 8.04
N HIS A 169 -20.13 -14.42 7.38
CA HIS A 169 -19.89 -14.44 5.94
C HIS A 169 -21.19 -14.64 5.15
N GLU A 170 -21.14 -14.49 3.82
CA GLU A 170 -22.27 -14.51 2.90
C GLU A 170 -23.32 -15.59 3.17
N LYS A 171 -22.89 -16.86 3.39
CA LYS A 171 -23.82 -17.95 3.61
C LYS A 171 -24.62 -17.76 4.90
N ARG A 172 -23.98 -17.31 5.98
CA ARG A 172 -24.64 -17.04 7.25
C ARG A 172 -25.54 -15.83 7.16
N ALA A 173 -25.07 -14.74 6.52
CA ALA A 173 -25.86 -13.55 6.28
C ALA A 173 -27.14 -13.86 5.47
N LYS A 174 -27.05 -14.65 4.40
CA LYS A 174 -28.21 -15.12 3.64
C LYS A 174 -29.20 -15.91 4.51
N ASN A 175 -28.70 -16.82 5.33
CA ASN A 175 -29.56 -17.60 6.22
C ASN A 175 -30.27 -16.71 7.22
N ILE A 176 -29.57 -15.76 7.85
CA ILE A 176 -30.17 -14.82 8.83
C ILE A 176 -31.23 -13.97 8.14
N VAL A 177 -30.88 -13.31 7.03
CA VAL A 177 -31.81 -12.45 6.29
C VAL A 177 -33.05 -13.19 5.84
N ASN A 178 -32.90 -14.38 5.26
CA ASN A 178 -34.02 -15.15 4.73
C ASN A 178 -34.89 -15.74 5.82
N THR A 179 -34.30 -16.25 6.91
CA THR A 179 -35.04 -16.87 8.02
C THR A 179 -35.82 -15.83 8.82
N LEU A 180 -35.22 -14.65 9.02
CA LEU A 180 -35.81 -13.58 9.84
C LEU A 180 -36.47 -12.48 9.00
N ASN A 181 -36.45 -12.61 7.67
CA ASN A 181 -37.02 -11.66 6.72
C ASN A 181 -36.55 -10.20 6.91
N LEU A 182 -35.22 -10.02 7.17
CA LEU A 182 -34.65 -8.70 7.42
C LEU A 182 -34.50 -7.91 6.14
N GLN A 183 -34.81 -6.61 6.16
CA GLN A 183 -34.76 -5.71 4.99
C GLN A 183 -33.78 -4.53 5.21
N THR A 184 -33.67 -4.04 6.43
CA THR A 184 -32.96 -2.80 6.76
C THR A 184 -31.84 -2.98 7.77
N TRP A 185 -31.00 -1.97 7.88
CA TRP A 185 -30.03 -1.85 8.97
C TRP A 185 -30.68 -1.90 10.35
N SER A 186 -31.81 -1.25 10.48
CA SER A 186 -32.58 -1.22 11.73
C SER A 186 -32.99 -2.61 12.17
N ASP A 187 -33.39 -3.48 11.24
CA ASP A 187 -33.78 -4.85 11.56
C ASP A 187 -32.60 -5.64 12.16
N VAL A 188 -31.38 -5.44 11.62
CA VAL A 188 -30.17 -6.09 12.15
C VAL A 188 -29.86 -5.58 13.57
N TYR A 189 -30.03 -4.28 13.80
CA TYR A 189 -29.75 -3.67 15.09
C TYR A 189 -30.67 -4.16 16.21
N HIS A 190 -31.90 -4.55 15.87
CA HIS A 190 -32.91 -5.06 16.82
C HIS A 190 -32.92 -6.58 16.98
N LEU A 191 -31.94 -7.29 16.37
CA LEU A 191 -31.82 -8.74 16.54
C LEU A 191 -31.61 -9.11 18.00
N THR A 192 -32.27 -10.18 18.42
CA THR A 192 -32.10 -10.76 19.73
C THR A 192 -31.35 -12.10 19.66
N TYR A 193 -30.83 -12.55 20.79
CA TYR A 193 -30.20 -13.88 20.91
C TYR A 193 -31.17 -14.99 20.47
N THR A 194 -32.44 -14.90 20.86
CA THR A 194 -33.50 -15.87 20.53
C THR A 194 -33.81 -15.92 19.04
N ASP A 195 -33.72 -14.79 18.33
CA ASP A 195 -33.89 -14.76 16.88
C ASP A 195 -32.77 -15.54 16.20
N LEU A 196 -31.52 -15.29 16.61
CA LEU A 196 -30.35 -15.87 15.97
C LEU A 196 -30.18 -17.38 16.19
N VAL A 197 -30.46 -17.89 17.38
CA VAL A 197 -30.31 -19.34 17.65
C VAL A 197 -31.31 -20.20 16.86
N ASN A 198 -32.40 -19.61 16.37
CA ASN A 198 -33.37 -20.27 15.52
C ASN A 198 -32.97 -20.29 14.04
N VAL A 199 -31.89 -19.59 13.66
CA VAL A 199 -31.40 -19.56 12.28
C VAL A 199 -30.55 -20.80 11.98
N PRO A 200 -30.83 -21.54 10.91
CA PRO A 200 -30.01 -22.69 10.51
C PRO A 200 -28.53 -22.30 10.33
N GLY A 201 -27.65 -23.00 11.05
CA GLY A 201 -26.20 -22.79 11.01
C GLY A 201 -25.69 -21.68 11.93
N ILE A 202 -26.52 -21.12 12.80
CA ILE A 202 -26.13 -20.22 13.87
C ILE A 202 -26.29 -20.97 15.21
N GLY A 203 -25.16 -21.35 15.80
CA GLY A 203 -25.16 -21.97 17.11
C GLY A 203 -25.15 -20.92 18.25
N GLU A 204 -25.38 -21.36 19.48
CA GLU A 204 -25.46 -20.49 20.67
C GLU A 204 -24.23 -19.57 20.86
N ILE A 205 -23.03 -20.11 20.63
CA ILE A 205 -21.77 -19.35 20.81
C ILE A 205 -21.73 -18.20 19.78
N LEU A 206 -22.02 -18.50 18.51
CA LEU A 206 -22.02 -17.50 17.45
C LEU A 206 -23.13 -16.46 17.64
N ALA A 207 -24.31 -16.88 18.06
CA ALA A 207 -25.40 -15.96 18.37
C ALA A 207 -25.01 -14.95 19.48
N LYS A 208 -24.33 -15.41 20.53
CA LYS A 208 -23.83 -14.51 21.59
C LYS A 208 -22.77 -13.54 21.06
N GLN A 209 -21.87 -14.02 20.21
CA GLN A 209 -20.84 -13.17 19.58
C GLN A 209 -21.48 -12.09 18.71
N ILE A 210 -22.43 -12.45 17.85
CA ILE A 210 -23.12 -11.51 16.96
C ILE A 210 -23.86 -10.44 17.79
N ILE A 211 -24.62 -10.82 18.81
CA ILE A 211 -25.31 -9.86 19.69
C ILE A 211 -24.31 -8.97 20.44
N GLY A 212 -23.20 -9.54 20.90
CA GLY A 212 -22.14 -8.75 21.54
C GLY A 212 -21.56 -7.67 20.62
N GLN A 213 -21.37 -7.97 19.33
CA GLN A 213 -20.90 -7.00 18.34
C GLN A 213 -21.95 -5.94 18.01
N ILE A 214 -23.22 -6.35 17.83
CA ILE A 214 -24.32 -5.41 17.58
C ILE A 214 -24.45 -4.40 18.72
N ASN A 215 -24.36 -4.84 19.97
CA ASN A 215 -24.44 -3.97 21.15
C ASN A 215 -23.26 -3.01 21.30
N GLN A 216 -22.12 -3.27 20.65
CA GLN A 216 -20.96 -2.37 20.64
C GLN A 216 -21.05 -1.29 19.54
N MET A 217 -21.99 -1.42 18.62
CA MET A 217 -22.16 -0.45 17.51
C MET A 217 -23.10 0.71 17.88
N GLY A 218 -23.79 0.63 19.01
CA GLY A 218 -24.71 1.65 19.56
C GLY A 218 -24.17 2.28 20.81
#